data_65dac11e7c9c3bb1b415e47e60f36f76
#
_entry.id   65dac11e7c9c3bb1b415e47e60f36f76
#
_cell.length_a   1.000
_cell.length_b   1.000
_cell.length_c   1.000
_cell.angle_alpha   90.00
_cell.angle_beta   90.00
_cell.angle_gamma   90.00
#
_symmetry.space_group_name_H-M   'P 1'
#
loop_
_entity.id
_entity.type
_entity.pdbx_description
1 polymer ?
#
loop_
_entity_poly.entity_id
_entity_poly.type
_entity_poly.pdbx_seq_one_letter_code
_entity_poly.pdbx_strand_id
1 'polypeptide(L)'
;MERFNPNEYKDLGVGNKRNGSTINNFFVPVLIVACSCLAMLGVTFSTKLIENDTDYYKITVDIINGKTERYEKVVAEGAFSDVIMSNGSFGSISCTKGELNFDSLTNTISNVYVNRNISCVLVFKDDGVKALNVSNLTPISDNTGTSYYYKADATNNYIKLDDKMFRIIRINGDGTLRVMLNEVILYGIYGSEEFSRSNLKTMLDDWFESTYSGRSYTVEKDFDYSNYEESYDLNNLYDLDTYYVGYVGTLSVREAAIMSEGIKGDNFLETAHGFHLMNPSGFDSSYYYKDGMVQYGSYNNSYSIRPVINIKVDELSGLGTFENPYTFE
;
A
#
# COMPACT_ATOMS: atom_id res chain seq x y z
N MET A 1 24.01 34.15 6.27
CA MET A 1 24.11 33.50 4.96
C MET A 1 25.51 33.72 4.43
N GLU A 2 26.44 32.87 4.76
CA GLU A 2 27.78 32.89 4.20
C GLU A 2 27.80 32.08 2.90
N ARG A 3 28.29 32.72 1.85
CA ARG A 3 28.38 32.10 0.53
C ARG A 3 29.59 31.18 0.50
N PHE A 4 29.39 29.93 0.19
CA PHE A 4 30.43 28.95 -0.07
C PHE A 4 31.29 29.39 -1.26
N ASN A 5 32.59 29.56 -1.03
CA ASN A 5 33.58 29.94 -2.05
C ASN A 5 34.34 28.69 -2.48
N PRO A 6 34.17 28.18 -3.73
CA PRO A 6 34.79 26.94 -4.17
C PRO A 6 36.29 27.03 -4.48
N ASN A 7 36.95 28.19 -4.26
CA ASN A 7 38.35 28.40 -4.58
C ASN A 7 39.32 28.28 -3.40
N GLU A 8 38.84 27.89 -2.21
CA GLU A 8 39.67 27.81 -1.00
C GLU A 8 40.36 26.45 -0.77
N TYR A 9 40.28 25.54 -1.73
CA TYR A 9 40.89 24.18 -1.66
C TYR A 9 42.16 24.03 -2.49
N LYS A 10 42.91 25.11 -2.72
CA LYS A 10 44.08 25.07 -3.62
C LYS A 10 45.44 25.10 -2.97
N ASP A 11 45.60 25.01 -1.65
CA ASP A 11 46.92 25.03 -1.02
C ASP A 11 47.10 23.97 0.09
N LEU A 12 46.91 22.69 -0.27
CA LEU A 12 47.60 21.60 0.41
C LEU A 12 48.71 21.11 -0.51
N GLY A 13 49.84 21.82 -0.42
CA GLY A 13 51.04 21.46 -1.11
C GLY A 13 51.59 20.09 -0.72
N VAL A 14 51.25 19.08 -1.48
CA VAL A 14 52.00 17.82 -1.47
C VAL A 14 53.20 17.98 -2.37
N GLY A 15 54.30 18.32 -1.73
CA GLY A 15 55.59 18.39 -2.37
C GLY A 15 56.01 17.07 -2.97
N ASN A 16 55.97 16.98 -4.28
CA ASN A 16 56.41 15.86 -5.05
C ASN A 16 57.94 15.92 -5.20
N LYS A 17 58.70 15.36 -4.25
CA LYS A 17 60.09 15.00 -4.46
C LYS A 17 60.13 13.61 -5.12
N ARG A 18 60.22 13.64 -6.45
CA ARG A 18 60.67 12.47 -7.21
C ARG A 18 62.15 12.23 -6.94
N ASN A 19 62.44 11.29 -6.04
CA ASN A 19 63.71 10.57 -6.13
C ASN A 19 63.44 9.29 -6.91
N GLY A 20 64.03 9.25 -8.10
CA GLY A 20 64.03 8.06 -8.94
C GLY A 20 64.79 6.94 -8.28
N SER A 21 64.09 5.88 -7.89
CA SER A 21 64.67 4.57 -7.80
C SER A 21 63.94 3.70 -8.83
N THR A 22 64.68 3.21 -9.77
CA THR A 22 64.29 2.18 -10.74
C THR A 22 63.93 0.93 -9.94
N ILE A 23 62.67 0.86 -9.47
CA ILE A 23 62.10 -0.40 -9.02
C ILE A 23 61.85 -1.18 -10.32
N ASN A 24 62.61 -2.25 -10.49
CA ASN A 24 62.52 -3.17 -11.62
C ASN A 24 61.03 -3.50 -11.85
N ASN A 25 60.56 -3.25 -13.08
CA ASN A 25 59.18 -3.54 -13.51
C ASN A 25 58.75 -5.01 -13.33
N PHE A 26 59.65 -5.84 -12.84
CA PHE A 26 59.41 -7.23 -12.50
C PHE A 26 58.83 -7.45 -11.09
N PHE A 27 59.18 -6.57 -10.15
CA PHE A 27 58.67 -6.70 -8.77
C PHE A 27 57.22 -6.27 -8.55
N VAL A 28 56.74 -5.31 -9.35
CA VAL A 28 55.38 -4.79 -9.23
C VAL A 28 54.33 -5.85 -9.60
N PRO A 29 54.43 -6.58 -10.72
CA PRO A 29 53.47 -7.65 -11.00
C PRO A 29 53.55 -8.82 -10.01
N VAL A 30 54.75 -9.17 -9.51
CA VAL A 30 54.94 -10.23 -8.48
C VAL A 30 54.27 -9.80 -7.17
N LEU A 31 54.39 -8.52 -6.77
CA LEU A 31 53.75 -8.02 -5.57
C LEU A 31 52.20 -7.97 -5.71
N ILE A 32 51.69 -7.59 -6.90
CA ILE A 32 50.24 -7.60 -7.15
C ILE A 32 49.68 -9.01 -7.12
N VAL A 33 50.40 -9.99 -7.72
CA VAL A 33 49.99 -11.39 -7.69
C VAL A 33 50.07 -11.94 -6.25
N ALA A 34 51.10 -11.62 -5.49
CA ALA A 34 51.22 -12.02 -4.09
C ALA A 34 50.14 -11.39 -3.21
N CYS A 35 49.82 -10.10 -3.39
CA CYS A 35 48.74 -9.43 -2.68
C CYS A 35 47.36 -10.00 -3.07
N SER A 36 47.14 -10.33 -4.33
CA SER A 36 45.88 -10.94 -4.76
C SER A 36 45.74 -12.38 -4.25
N CYS A 37 46.80 -13.14 -4.21
CA CYS A 37 46.82 -14.48 -3.58
C CYS A 37 46.60 -14.41 -2.08
N LEU A 38 47.23 -13.45 -1.40
CA LEU A 38 46.98 -13.22 0.04
C LEU A 38 45.57 -12.71 0.33
N ALA A 39 45.01 -11.87 -0.54
CA ALA A 39 43.62 -11.44 -0.43
C ALA A 39 42.64 -12.59 -0.68
N MET A 40 42.91 -13.46 -1.67
CA MET A 40 42.10 -14.67 -1.89
C MET A 40 42.24 -15.67 -0.76
N LEU A 41 43.46 -15.88 -0.21
CA LEU A 41 43.67 -16.70 0.98
C LEU A 41 43.03 -16.07 2.21
N GLY A 42 43.07 -14.74 2.34
CA GLY A 42 42.40 -14.02 3.43
C GLY A 42 40.87 -14.13 3.31
N VAL A 43 40.31 -14.04 2.11
CA VAL A 43 38.88 -14.25 1.89
C VAL A 43 38.49 -15.72 2.14
N THR A 44 39.29 -16.69 1.70
CA THR A 44 39.01 -18.09 1.99
C THR A 44 39.24 -18.43 3.46
N PHE A 45 40.20 -17.79 4.15
CA PHE A 45 40.39 -17.94 5.59
C PHE A 45 39.30 -17.20 6.39
N SER A 46 38.87 -16.03 5.98
CA SER A 46 37.77 -15.34 6.65
C SER A 46 36.44 -16.04 6.42
N THR A 47 36.20 -16.63 5.26
CA THR A 47 35.01 -17.47 5.04
C THR A 47 35.10 -18.78 5.84
N LYS A 48 36.29 -19.36 6.06
CA LYS A 48 36.45 -20.51 6.94
C LYS A 48 36.42 -20.15 8.42
N LEU A 49 36.84 -18.94 8.82
CA LEU A 49 36.74 -18.46 10.21
C LEU A 49 35.31 -17.95 10.56
N ILE A 50 34.47 -17.74 9.55
CA ILE A 50 33.02 -17.45 9.73
C ILE A 50 32.20 -18.74 9.56
N GLU A 51 32.78 -19.88 9.19
CA GLU A 51 32.19 -21.18 9.46
C GLU A 51 32.21 -21.45 10.99
N ASN A 52 31.48 -20.62 11.74
CA ASN A 52 30.78 -21.16 12.88
C ASN A 52 29.97 -22.34 12.34
N ASP A 53 29.89 -23.44 13.08
CA ASP A 53 29.08 -24.64 12.77
C ASP A 53 27.57 -24.34 12.53
N THR A 54 27.24 -23.31 11.76
CA THR A 54 25.89 -22.94 11.44
C THR A 54 25.53 -23.58 10.11
N ASP A 55 24.79 -24.66 10.20
CA ASP A 55 24.26 -25.31 9.01
C ASP A 55 23.26 -24.40 8.29
N TYR A 56 23.30 -24.42 6.96
CA TYR A 56 22.37 -23.70 6.10
C TYR A 56 21.44 -24.68 5.40
N TYR A 57 20.17 -24.33 5.40
CA TYR A 57 19.13 -25.16 4.82
C TYR A 57 18.34 -24.41 3.77
N LYS A 58 17.90 -25.13 2.74
CA LYS A 58 17.07 -24.57 1.68
C LYS A 58 15.60 -24.80 1.98
N ILE A 59 14.83 -23.73 1.95
CA ILE A 59 13.37 -23.75 1.96
C ILE A 59 12.90 -23.55 0.53
N THR A 60 12.11 -24.49 0.02
CA THR A 60 11.46 -24.43 -1.29
C THR A 60 9.96 -24.58 -1.10
N VAL A 61 9.20 -23.62 -1.58
CA VAL A 61 7.72 -23.69 -1.54
C VAL A 61 7.20 -23.47 -2.95
N ASP A 62 6.53 -24.46 -3.50
CA ASP A 62 5.77 -24.32 -4.73
C ASP A 62 4.37 -23.79 -4.38
N ILE A 63 4.05 -22.60 -4.89
CA ILE A 63 2.79 -21.90 -4.64
C ILE A 63 1.88 -22.15 -5.85
N ILE A 64 0.73 -22.76 -5.63
CA ILE A 64 -0.27 -23.07 -6.66
C ILE A 64 -1.48 -22.17 -6.42
N ASN A 65 -1.72 -21.21 -7.32
CA ASN A 65 -2.82 -20.24 -7.29
C ASN A 65 -3.36 -19.99 -8.72
N GLY A 66 -3.74 -21.04 -9.44
CA GLY A 66 -4.04 -20.97 -10.88
C GLY A 66 -2.78 -20.96 -11.77
N LYS A 67 -1.64 -20.57 -11.22
CA LYS A 67 -0.27 -20.71 -11.79
C LYS A 67 0.60 -21.37 -10.72
N THR A 68 1.74 -21.92 -11.13
CA THR A 68 2.75 -22.42 -10.18
C THR A 68 3.89 -21.43 -10.11
N GLU A 69 4.06 -20.84 -8.94
CA GLU A 69 5.19 -19.97 -8.62
C GLU A 69 6.09 -20.67 -7.58
N ARG A 70 7.37 -20.37 -7.60
CA ARG A 70 8.32 -20.99 -6.67
C ARG A 70 8.99 -19.95 -5.80
N TYR A 71 8.85 -20.14 -4.50
CA TYR A 71 9.58 -19.42 -3.48
C TYR A 71 10.78 -20.26 -3.04
N GLU A 72 11.98 -19.69 -3.01
CA GLU A 72 13.19 -20.35 -2.54
C GLU A 72 13.98 -19.41 -1.63
N LYS A 73 14.44 -19.93 -0.49
CA LYS A 73 15.30 -19.20 0.45
C LYS A 73 16.30 -20.13 1.10
N VAL A 74 17.52 -19.67 1.28
CA VAL A 74 18.56 -20.36 2.07
C VAL A 74 18.69 -19.63 3.39
N VAL A 75 18.54 -20.35 4.48
CA VAL A 75 18.53 -19.80 5.84
C VAL A 75 19.46 -20.60 6.73
N ALA A 76 20.02 -19.95 7.75
CA ALA A 76 20.77 -20.63 8.79
C ALA A 76 19.83 -21.48 9.66
N GLU A 77 20.38 -22.51 10.31
CA GLU A 77 19.65 -23.25 11.33
C GLU A 77 19.06 -22.30 12.38
N GLY A 78 17.77 -22.43 12.67
CA GLY A 78 17.09 -21.59 13.65
C GLY A 78 15.63 -21.31 13.34
N ALA A 79 15.04 -20.39 14.08
CA ALA A 79 13.69 -19.93 13.86
C ALA A 79 13.61 -19.08 12.59
N PHE A 80 12.63 -19.37 11.76
CA PHE A 80 12.40 -18.67 10.49
C PHE A 80 10.95 -18.23 10.37
N SER A 81 10.76 -17.02 9.86
CA SER A 81 9.45 -16.49 9.44
C SER A 81 9.64 -15.63 8.21
N ASP A 82 8.72 -15.70 7.28
CA ASP A 82 8.70 -14.85 6.07
C ASP A 82 7.29 -14.72 5.53
N VAL A 83 7.06 -13.66 4.77
CA VAL A 83 5.78 -13.41 4.11
C VAL A 83 5.79 -14.05 2.73
N ILE A 84 4.78 -14.86 2.42
CA ILE A 84 4.56 -15.39 1.08
C ILE A 84 3.45 -14.58 0.44
N MET A 85 3.80 -13.84 -0.60
CA MET A 85 2.82 -13.15 -1.43
C MET A 85 2.06 -14.18 -2.27
N SER A 86 0.78 -14.34 -2.02
CA SER A 86 -0.11 -15.20 -2.80
C SER A 86 -1.48 -14.58 -2.95
N ASN A 87 -2.14 -14.99 -4.01
CA ASN A 87 -3.50 -14.59 -4.35
C ASN A 87 -4.44 -15.80 -4.13
N GLY A 88 -5.63 -15.56 -3.55
CA GLY A 88 -6.62 -16.58 -3.28
C GLY A 88 -6.72 -16.99 -1.80
N SER A 89 -7.78 -17.70 -1.43
CA SER A 89 -7.91 -18.24 -0.07
C SER A 89 -7.00 -19.45 0.13
N PHE A 90 -6.40 -19.57 1.31
CA PHE A 90 -5.58 -20.72 1.65
C PHE A 90 -6.38 -22.02 1.55
N GLY A 91 -5.93 -22.95 0.75
CA GLY A 91 -6.54 -24.24 0.56
C GLY A 91 -5.89 -25.34 1.41
N SER A 92 -4.60 -25.56 1.19
CA SER A 92 -3.86 -26.58 1.91
C SER A 92 -2.34 -26.34 1.83
N ILE A 93 -1.61 -26.94 2.78
CA ILE A 93 -0.17 -27.09 2.74
C ILE A 93 0.18 -28.57 2.80
N SER A 94 1.15 -29.00 2.00
CA SER A 94 1.68 -30.34 1.99
C SER A 94 3.19 -30.29 1.82
N CYS A 95 3.94 -30.92 2.72
CA CYS A 95 5.39 -30.96 2.69
C CYS A 95 5.89 -32.38 2.38
N THR A 96 6.78 -32.49 1.38
CA THR A 96 7.51 -33.72 1.08
C THR A 96 8.77 -33.85 1.95
N LYS A 97 9.30 -32.73 2.45
CA LYS A 97 10.44 -32.67 3.37
C LYS A 97 10.20 -31.56 4.39
N GLY A 98 10.45 -31.87 5.68
CA GLY A 98 10.27 -30.93 6.76
C GLY A 98 8.80 -30.63 7.05
N GLU A 99 8.59 -29.58 7.85
CA GLU A 99 7.28 -29.05 8.21
C GLU A 99 7.30 -27.54 8.04
N LEU A 100 6.16 -26.95 7.71
CA LEU A 100 6.04 -25.54 7.53
C LEU A 100 4.66 -25.11 8.05
N ASN A 101 4.64 -24.12 8.97
CA ASN A 101 3.40 -23.52 9.43
C ASN A 101 3.09 -22.30 8.60
N PHE A 102 1.91 -22.25 8.04
CA PHE A 102 1.42 -21.13 7.27
C PHE A 102 0.21 -20.50 7.97
N ASP A 103 0.35 -19.23 8.32
CA ASP A 103 -0.75 -18.42 8.82
C ASP A 103 -1.47 -17.79 7.63
N SER A 104 -2.67 -18.26 7.35
CA SER A 104 -3.50 -17.79 6.24
C SER A 104 -4.09 -16.38 6.44
N LEU A 105 -4.10 -15.87 7.69
CA LEU A 105 -4.60 -14.53 7.97
C LEU A 105 -3.56 -13.46 7.63
N THR A 106 -2.28 -13.80 7.84
CA THR A 106 -1.14 -12.89 7.62
C THR A 106 -0.35 -13.22 6.36
N ASN A 107 -0.69 -14.32 5.66
CA ASN A 107 0.08 -14.90 4.56
C ASN A 107 1.56 -15.12 4.92
N THR A 108 1.81 -15.57 6.13
CA THR A 108 3.16 -15.68 6.69
C THR A 108 3.52 -17.13 6.99
N ILE A 109 4.71 -17.55 6.58
CA ILE A 109 5.37 -18.73 7.17
C ILE A 109 5.81 -18.31 8.55
N SER A 110 5.29 -18.95 9.60
CA SER A 110 5.56 -18.55 10.97
C SER A 110 6.10 -19.70 11.82
N ASN A 111 6.97 -19.35 12.76
CA ASN A 111 7.46 -20.24 13.83
C ASN A 111 8.02 -21.59 13.36
N VAL A 112 8.69 -21.62 12.21
CA VAL A 112 9.35 -22.82 11.72
C VAL A 112 10.76 -22.86 12.27
N TYR A 113 11.13 -23.93 12.96
CA TYR A 113 12.54 -24.18 13.31
C TYR A 113 13.18 -24.98 12.18
N VAL A 114 14.10 -24.34 11.48
CA VAL A 114 14.77 -24.93 10.31
C VAL A 114 16.04 -25.63 10.76
N ASN A 115 16.06 -26.95 10.68
CA ASN A 115 17.21 -27.82 10.94
C ASN A 115 17.43 -28.86 9.81
N ARG A 116 16.78 -28.68 8.70
CA ARG A 116 16.85 -29.51 7.49
C ARG A 116 16.24 -28.77 6.30
N ASN A 117 16.53 -29.24 5.10
CA ASN A 117 15.85 -28.72 3.91
C ASN A 117 14.33 -28.96 3.99
N ILE A 118 13.56 -27.93 3.69
CA ILE A 118 12.11 -27.95 3.66
C ILE A 118 11.64 -27.86 2.19
N SER A 119 10.69 -28.69 1.84
CA SER A 119 10.06 -28.66 0.52
C SER A 119 8.57 -28.88 0.67
N CYS A 120 7.80 -27.85 0.39
CA CYS A 120 6.35 -27.82 0.55
C CYS A 120 5.65 -27.34 -0.72
N VAL A 121 4.38 -27.71 -0.84
CA VAL A 121 3.44 -27.16 -1.80
C VAL A 121 2.37 -26.42 -1.01
N LEU A 122 2.19 -25.16 -1.30
CA LEU A 122 1.11 -24.32 -0.81
C LEU A 122 0.06 -24.22 -1.92
N VAL A 123 -1.14 -24.67 -1.65
CA VAL A 123 -2.26 -24.58 -2.59
C VAL A 123 -3.20 -23.50 -2.09
N PHE A 124 -3.41 -22.49 -2.92
CA PHE A 124 -4.48 -21.52 -2.75
C PHE A 124 -5.62 -21.93 -3.67
N LYS A 125 -6.81 -21.89 -3.15
CA LYS A 125 -8.00 -22.11 -3.95
C LYS A 125 -8.20 -20.87 -4.81
N ASP A 126 -8.48 -21.13 -6.07
CA ASP A 126 -8.97 -20.10 -6.98
C ASP A 126 -10.48 -19.93 -6.67
N ASP A 127 -10.77 -19.42 -5.48
CA ASP A 127 -12.15 -19.25 -5.00
C ASP A 127 -12.80 -18.00 -5.63
N GLY A 128 -12.13 -17.47 -6.67
CA GLY A 128 -12.64 -16.36 -7.45
C GLY A 128 -12.66 -15.01 -6.74
N VAL A 129 -12.77 -14.98 -5.45
CA VAL A 129 -12.58 -13.76 -4.66
C VAL A 129 -11.19 -13.84 -4.05
N LYS A 130 -10.23 -13.11 -4.62
CA LYS A 130 -9.01 -12.81 -3.89
C LYS A 130 -9.42 -12.02 -2.67
N ALA A 131 -9.44 -12.67 -1.53
CA ALA A 131 -9.57 -11.95 -0.27
C ALA A 131 -8.44 -10.93 -0.25
N LEU A 132 -8.79 -9.65 -0.39
CA LEU A 132 -7.84 -8.56 -0.24
C LEU A 132 -7.17 -8.77 1.12
N ASN A 133 -5.85 -8.77 1.16
CA ASN A 133 -5.13 -8.98 2.41
C ASN A 133 -5.47 -7.85 3.39
N VAL A 134 -6.29 -8.16 4.38
CA VAL A 134 -6.78 -7.19 5.37
C VAL A 134 -5.85 -7.03 6.57
N SER A 135 -4.76 -7.80 6.67
CA SER A 135 -3.88 -7.82 7.85
C SER A 135 -3.22 -6.48 8.18
N ASN A 136 -3.01 -5.63 7.18
CA ASN A 136 -2.42 -4.31 7.32
C ASN A 136 -3.46 -3.18 7.21
N LEU A 137 -4.75 -3.50 7.16
CA LEU A 137 -5.82 -2.53 7.08
C LEU A 137 -6.33 -2.20 8.49
N THR A 138 -6.94 -1.03 8.62
CA THR A 138 -7.54 -0.59 9.88
C THR A 138 -8.96 -1.16 9.99
N PRO A 139 -9.23 -2.10 10.91
CA PRO A 139 -10.57 -2.65 11.10
C PRO A 139 -11.45 -1.66 11.87
N ILE A 140 -12.65 -1.45 11.39
CA ILE A 140 -13.68 -0.62 12.03
C ILE A 140 -15.00 -1.39 11.98
N SER A 141 -15.68 -1.50 13.12
CA SER A 141 -17.05 -2.05 13.16
C SER A 141 -18.05 -0.99 12.73
N ASP A 142 -18.94 -1.35 11.81
CA ASP A 142 -20.02 -0.51 11.31
C ASP A 142 -21.32 -1.33 11.10
N ASN A 143 -22.34 -0.73 10.49
CA ASN A 143 -23.63 -1.37 10.22
C ASN A 143 -23.56 -2.53 9.22
N THR A 144 -22.46 -2.66 8.47
CA THR A 144 -22.23 -3.77 7.53
C THR A 144 -21.43 -4.92 8.13
N GLY A 145 -20.90 -4.74 9.36
CA GLY A 145 -20.03 -5.68 10.05
C GLY A 145 -18.66 -5.06 10.35
N THR A 146 -17.58 -5.80 10.17
CA THR A 146 -16.22 -5.25 10.26
C THR A 146 -15.76 -4.82 8.88
N SER A 147 -15.61 -3.53 8.70
CA SER A 147 -15.02 -2.91 7.51
C SER A 147 -13.53 -2.67 7.70
N TYR A 148 -12.75 -2.72 6.61
CA TYR A 148 -11.30 -2.59 6.64
C TYR A 148 -10.85 -1.44 5.76
N TYR A 149 -10.17 -0.47 6.35
CA TYR A 149 -9.74 0.77 5.68
C TYR A 149 -8.28 0.72 5.26
N TYR A 150 -8.01 1.12 4.04
CA TYR A 150 -6.65 1.39 3.58
C TYR A 150 -6.14 2.70 4.17
N LYS A 151 -4.85 2.77 4.51
CA LYS A 151 -4.20 4.05 4.85
C LYS A 151 -3.89 4.84 3.57
N ALA A 152 -3.82 6.17 3.71
CA ALA A 152 -3.65 7.08 2.58
C ALA A 152 -2.30 6.95 1.85
N ASP A 153 -1.31 6.31 2.44
CA ASP A 153 0.00 5.99 1.85
C ASP A 153 0.06 4.60 1.19
N ALA A 154 -1.05 3.87 1.15
CA ALA A 154 -1.08 2.56 0.52
C ALA A 154 -0.67 2.63 -0.96
N THR A 155 0.14 1.68 -1.40
CA THR A 155 0.65 1.60 -2.78
C THR A 155 0.04 0.44 -3.59
N ASN A 156 -0.76 -0.42 -2.93
CA ASN A 156 -1.31 -1.65 -3.49
C ASN A 156 -2.84 -1.73 -3.42
N ASN A 157 -3.52 -0.59 -3.55
CA ASN A 157 -4.97 -0.48 -3.51
C ASN A 157 -5.56 0.10 -4.82
N TYR A 158 -4.83 0.01 -5.92
CA TYR A 158 -5.34 0.41 -7.23
C TYR A 158 -6.28 -0.64 -7.80
N ILE A 159 -7.40 -0.18 -8.35
CA ILE A 159 -8.36 -1.00 -9.10
C ILE A 159 -8.78 -0.27 -10.37
N LYS A 160 -8.88 -0.99 -11.46
CA LYS A 160 -9.30 -0.44 -12.75
C LYS A 160 -10.77 -0.80 -13.01
N LEU A 161 -11.60 0.21 -13.18
CA LEU A 161 -13.01 0.09 -13.58
C LEU A 161 -13.15 0.65 -14.98
N ASP A 162 -13.49 -0.19 -15.92
CA ASP A 162 -13.48 0.13 -17.35
C ASP A 162 -12.10 0.68 -17.76
N ASP A 163 -12.02 1.95 -18.14
CA ASP A 163 -10.79 2.64 -18.54
C ASP A 163 -10.20 3.57 -17.46
N LYS A 164 -10.84 3.65 -16.29
CA LYS A 164 -10.46 4.59 -15.22
C LYS A 164 -9.81 3.88 -14.05
N MET A 165 -8.82 4.56 -13.46
CA MET A 165 -8.12 4.10 -12.28
C MET A 165 -8.79 4.62 -11.01
N PHE A 166 -9.06 3.71 -10.08
CA PHE A 166 -9.58 4.00 -8.75
C PHE A 166 -8.61 3.53 -7.66
N ARG A 167 -8.87 3.97 -6.45
CA ARG A 167 -8.22 3.51 -5.23
C ARG A 167 -9.26 2.82 -4.36
N ILE A 168 -9.02 1.58 -3.96
CA ILE A 168 -9.83 0.94 -2.93
C ILE A 168 -9.55 1.67 -1.62
N ILE A 169 -10.56 2.28 -1.03
CA ILE A 169 -10.44 3.00 0.24
C ILE A 169 -10.93 2.15 1.40
N ARG A 170 -11.89 1.26 1.14
CA ARG A 170 -12.49 0.41 2.16
C ARG A 170 -13.04 -0.88 1.57
N ILE A 171 -12.86 -1.97 2.29
CA ILE A 171 -13.60 -3.20 2.13
C ILE A 171 -14.73 -3.16 3.14
N ASN A 172 -15.98 -3.12 2.69
CA ASN A 172 -17.13 -3.10 3.57
C ASN A 172 -17.32 -4.47 4.24
N GLY A 173 -17.94 -4.51 5.42
CA GLY A 173 -18.17 -5.74 6.17
C GLY A 173 -19.02 -6.78 5.43
N ASP A 174 -19.79 -6.36 4.42
CA ASP A 174 -20.55 -7.25 3.53
C ASP A 174 -19.78 -7.71 2.27
N GLY A 175 -18.49 -7.40 2.20
CA GLY A 175 -17.60 -7.79 1.11
C GLY A 175 -17.61 -6.86 -0.11
N THR A 176 -18.48 -5.85 -0.16
CA THR A 176 -18.43 -4.84 -1.24
C THR A 176 -17.23 -3.92 -1.05
N LEU A 177 -16.72 -3.34 -2.15
CA LEU A 177 -15.58 -2.42 -2.12
C LEU A 177 -16.07 -0.99 -2.28
N ARG A 178 -15.57 -0.10 -1.42
CA ARG A 178 -15.70 1.35 -1.62
C ARG A 178 -14.44 1.87 -2.28
N VAL A 179 -14.63 2.51 -3.43
CA VAL A 179 -13.53 2.94 -4.29
C VAL A 179 -13.66 4.41 -4.63
N MET A 180 -12.53 5.14 -4.62
CA MET A 180 -12.44 6.55 -4.96
C MET A 180 -11.70 6.71 -6.27
N LEU A 181 -12.21 7.53 -7.18
CA LEU A 181 -11.52 7.85 -8.43
C LEU A 181 -10.12 8.43 -8.13
N ASN A 182 -9.10 7.89 -8.78
CA ASN A 182 -7.73 8.35 -8.56
C ASN A 182 -7.49 9.77 -9.08
N GLU A 183 -8.26 10.19 -10.07
CA GLU A 183 -8.18 11.50 -10.71
C GLU A 183 -9.25 12.45 -10.18
N VAL A 184 -9.03 13.74 -10.41
CA VAL A 184 -10.02 14.80 -10.20
C VAL A 184 -10.88 14.89 -11.44
N ILE A 185 -12.21 14.89 -11.29
CA ILE A 185 -13.11 15.03 -12.46
C ILE A 185 -13.33 16.49 -12.87
N LEU A 186 -13.46 17.36 -11.89
CA LEU A 186 -13.67 18.80 -12.09
C LEU A 186 -13.44 19.57 -10.78
N TYR A 187 -13.54 20.88 -10.86
CA TYR A 187 -13.56 21.79 -9.71
C TYR A 187 -14.95 22.39 -9.57
N GLY A 188 -15.44 22.49 -8.36
CA GLY A 188 -16.76 23.04 -8.12
C GLY A 188 -16.94 23.53 -6.70
N ILE A 189 -18.09 24.12 -6.42
CA ILE A 189 -18.49 24.55 -5.09
C ILE A 189 -19.38 23.50 -4.43
N TYR A 190 -19.36 23.45 -3.10
CA TYR A 190 -20.29 22.60 -2.34
C TYR A 190 -21.73 23.13 -2.48
N GLY A 191 -21.93 24.40 -2.19
CA GLY A 191 -23.09 25.20 -2.57
C GLY A 191 -24.37 24.98 -1.76
N SER A 192 -24.34 24.31 -0.60
CA SER A 192 -25.52 24.11 0.26
C SER A 192 -25.10 23.73 1.67
N GLU A 193 -26.03 23.83 2.63
CA GLU A 193 -25.87 23.35 4.00
C GLU A 193 -26.13 21.84 4.14
N GLU A 194 -26.72 21.21 3.11
CA GLU A 194 -27.01 19.78 3.08
C GLU A 194 -26.39 19.13 1.85
N PHE A 195 -25.73 17.99 2.03
CA PHE A 195 -25.15 17.25 0.92
C PHE A 195 -26.17 16.89 -0.16
N SER A 196 -27.32 16.38 0.23
CA SER A 196 -28.39 15.92 -0.66
C SER A 196 -28.95 17.01 -1.60
N ARG A 197 -28.74 18.27 -1.25
CA ARG A 197 -29.18 19.45 -2.02
C ARG A 197 -28.04 20.26 -2.59
N SER A 198 -26.81 19.80 -2.42
CA SER A 198 -25.61 20.54 -2.80
C SER A 198 -25.34 20.49 -4.30
N ASN A 199 -24.63 21.52 -4.79
CA ASN A 199 -24.08 21.49 -6.13
C ASN A 199 -23.09 20.35 -6.31
N LEU A 200 -22.32 20.04 -5.25
CA LEU A 200 -21.42 18.89 -5.20
C LEU A 200 -22.17 17.59 -5.53
N LYS A 201 -23.32 17.36 -4.87
CA LYS A 201 -24.15 16.16 -5.12
C LYS A 201 -24.64 16.10 -6.56
N THR A 202 -25.14 17.22 -7.08
CA THR A 202 -25.59 17.31 -8.48
C THR A 202 -24.45 16.94 -9.45
N MET A 203 -23.26 17.49 -9.25
CA MET A 203 -22.09 17.19 -10.11
C MET A 203 -21.65 15.73 -10.03
N LEU A 204 -21.75 15.13 -8.84
CA LEU A 204 -21.44 13.70 -8.65
C LEU A 204 -22.47 12.81 -9.35
N ASP A 205 -23.76 13.15 -9.27
CA ASP A 205 -24.83 12.40 -9.93
C ASP A 205 -24.71 12.48 -11.46
N ASP A 206 -24.50 13.67 -12.02
CA ASP A 206 -24.30 13.86 -13.46
C ASP A 206 -23.11 13.06 -13.98
N TRP A 207 -22.00 13.05 -13.22
CA TRP A 207 -20.83 12.25 -13.54
C TRP A 207 -21.14 10.75 -13.49
N PHE A 208 -21.80 10.28 -12.44
CA PHE A 208 -22.14 8.86 -12.29
C PHE A 208 -23.09 8.41 -13.37
N GLU A 209 -24.16 9.16 -13.62
CA GLU A 209 -25.17 8.85 -14.63
C GLU A 209 -24.54 8.73 -16.03
N SER A 210 -23.64 9.64 -16.36
CA SER A 210 -22.97 9.63 -17.67
C SER A 210 -21.91 8.55 -17.83
N THR A 211 -21.36 8.00 -16.73
CA THR A 211 -20.17 7.13 -16.76
C THR A 211 -20.43 5.71 -16.29
N TYR A 212 -21.20 5.54 -15.21
CA TYR A 212 -21.34 4.27 -14.49
C TYR A 212 -22.78 3.80 -14.30
N SER A 213 -23.78 4.60 -14.68
CA SER A 213 -25.18 4.20 -14.59
C SER A 213 -25.43 2.91 -15.38
N GLY A 214 -26.15 1.97 -14.76
CA GLY A 214 -26.46 0.67 -15.36
C GLY A 214 -25.32 -0.35 -15.38
N ARG A 215 -24.16 -0.06 -14.79
CA ARG A 215 -23.11 -1.08 -14.62
C ARG A 215 -23.53 -2.08 -13.55
N SER A 216 -23.46 -3.36 -13.87
CA SER A 216 -23.91 -4.47 -12.99
C SER A 216 -23.11 -4.57 -11.68
N TYR A 217 -21.87 -4.09 -11.68
CA TYR A 217 -20.99 -4.11 -10.51
C TYR A 217 -21.18 -2.92 -9.57
N THR A 218 -21.88 -1.83 -9.97
CA THR A 218 -22.13 -0.71 -9.04
C THR A 218 -23.28 -1.03 -8.11
N VAL A 219 -23.13 -0.67 -6.84
CA VAL A 219 -24.14 -0.94 -5.81
C VAL A 219 -24.49 0.32 -5.03
N GLU A 220 -25.76 0.45 -4.73
CA GLU A 220 -26.27 1.50 -3.86
C GLU A 220 -25.89 1.18 -2.41
N LYS A 221 -25.37 2.16 -1.68
CA LYS A 221 -24.89 2.03 -0.32
C LYS A 221 -25.05 3.29 0.49
N ASP A 222 -24.98 3.13 1.80
CA ASP A 222 -24.95 4.23 2.75
C ASP A 222 -23.62 5.01 2.64
N PHE A 223 -23.75 6.32 2.57
CA PHE A 223 -22.66 7.27 2.72
C PHE A 223 -22.93 8.07 4.00
N ASP A 224 -22.02 7.95 4.95
CA ASP A 224 -22.09 8.72 6.20
C ASP A 224 -21.63 10.16 5.92
N TYR A 225 -22.51 11.13 6.23
CA TYR A 225 -22.21 12.55 6.17
C TYR A 225 -22.65 13.29 7.43
N SER A 226 -22.72 12.58 8.55
CA SER A 226 -22.99 13.19 9.86
C SER A 226 -22.00 14.33 10.14
N ASN A 227 -22.44 15.33 10.88
CA ASN A 227 -21.59 16.44 11.28
C ASN A 227 -20.42 15.90 12.10
N TYR A 228 -19.20 16.32 11.72
CA TYR A 228 -17.99 16.00 12.45
C TYR A 228 -17.90 16.94 13.65
N GLU A 229 -17.90 16.38 14.86
CA GLU A 229 -17.51 17.08 16.07
C GLU A 229 -16.09 16.66 16.47
N GLU A 230 -15.27 17.61 16.95
CA GLU A 230 -13.87 17.33 17.35
C GLU A 230 -13.73 16.29 18.47
N SER A 231 -14.80 16.01 19.19
CA SER A 231 -14.86 15.00 20.25
C SER A 231 -15.20 13.59 19.74
N TYR A 232 -15.14 13.36 18.46
CA TYR A 232 -15.58 12.13 17.84
C TYR A 232 -14.71 10.93 18.24
N ASP A 233 -15.25 10.02 19.01
CA ASP A 233 -14.62 8.73 19.30
C ASP A 233 -14.76 7.85 18.06
N LEU A 234 -13.65 7.65 17.35
CA LEU A 234 -13.57 6.80 16.15
C LEU A 234 -14.06 5.36 16.41
N ASN A 235 -14.19 4.95 17.68
CA ASN A 235 -14.70 3.65 18.08
C ASN A 235 -16.22 3.64 18.29
N ASN A 236 -16.89 4.79 18.30
CA ASN A 236 -18.32 4.90 18.61
C ASN A 236 -19.10 5.50 17.44
N LEU A 237 -19.19 4.73 16.38
CA LEU A 237 -19.54 5.13 15.03
C LEU A 237 -21.02 4.96 14.67
N TYR A 238 -21.87 4.73 15.66
CA TYR A 238 -23.27 4.33 15.46
C TYR A 238 -24.29 5.47 15.55
N ASP A 239 -23.87 6.72 15.67
CA ASP A 239 -24.82 7.83 15.59
C ASP A 239 -25.11 8.16 14.12
N LEU A 240 -25.92 7.30 13.52
CA LEU A 240 -26.22 7.25 12.07
C LEU A 240 -27.42 8.13 11.68
N ASP A 241 -27.71 9.19 12.40
CA ASP A 241 -28.87 10.03 12.07
C ASP A 241 -28.70 10.83 10.77
N THR A 242 -27.52 10.75 10.11
CA THR A 242 -27.25 11.46 8.86
C THR A 242 -26.42 10.62 7.87
N TYR A 243 -27.10 9.77 7.15
CA TYR A 243 -26.53 9.06 6.00
C TYR A 243 -27.34 9.34 4.73
N TYR A 244 -26.66 9.30 3.62
CA TYR A 244 -27.21 9.33 2.28
C TYR A 244 -27.09 7.95 1.66
N VAL A 245 -28.20 7.42 1.14
CA VAL A 245 -28.20 6.16 0.38
C VAL A 245 -28.13 6.49 -1.10
N GLY A 246 -27.13 5.95 -1.80
CA GLY A 246 -26.98 6.19 -3.22
C GLY A 246 -25.78 5.47 -3.83
N TYR A 247 -25.59 5.70 -5.13
CA TYR A 247 -24.53 5.07 -5.91
C TYR A 247 -23.21 5.83 -5.86
N VAL A 248 -23.24 7.14 -5.65
CA VAL A 248 -22.06 8.01 -5.70
C VAL A 248 -22.08 9.05 -4.59
N GLY A 249 -20.92 9.30 -4.02
CA GLY A 249 -20.62 10.35 -3.07
C GLY A 249 -19.18 10.83 -3.24
N THR A 250 -18.65 11.41 -2.18
CA THR A 250 -17.21 11.65 -2.01
C THR A 250 -16.80 11.12 -0.63
N LEU A 251 -15.53 11.22 -0.24
CA LEU A 251 -15.11 10.80 1.10
C LEU A 251 -15.86 11.59 2.17
N SER A 252 -16.26 10.91 3.23
CA SER A 252 -16.67 11.60 4.46
C SER A 252 -15.43 12.09 5.23
N VAL A 253 -15.65 13.06 6.11
CA VAL A 253 -14.62 13.55 7.06
C VAL A 253 -14.00 12.40 7.83
N ARG A 254 -14.82 11.48 8.30
CA ARG A 254 -14.42 10.31 9.05
C ARG A 254 -13.53 9.38 8.23
N GLU A 255 -13.92 9.04 7.00
CA GLU A 255 -13.10 8.21 6.12
C GLU A 255 -11.74 8.85 5.88
N ALA A 256 -11.72 10.15 5.58
CA ALA A 256 -10.49 10.91 5.38
C ALA A 256 -9.61 10.90 6.65
N ALA A 257 -10.19 11.06 7.84
CA ALA A 257 -9.46 11.03 9.10
C ALA A 257 -8.85 9.65 9.39
N ILE A 258 -9.63 8.55 9.26
CA ILE A 258 -9.14 7.18 9.46
C ILE A 258 -7.98 6.86 8.51
N MET A 259 -8.12 7.25 7.25
CA MET A 259 -7.14 6.96 6.22
C MET A 259 -5.84 7.76 6.40
N SER A 260 -5.93 9.01 6.84
CA SER A 260 -4.77 9.90 7.03
C SER A 260 -4.12 9.80 8.40
N GLU A 261 -4.73 9.11 9.36
CA GLU A 261 -4.19 8.98 10.72
C GLU A 261 -2.77 8.41 10.74
N GLY A 262 -1.83 9.17 11.32
CA GLY A 262 -0.43 8.79 11.47
C GLY A 262 0.40 8.92 10.18
N ILE A 263 -0.19 9.27 9.04
CA ILE A 263 0.52 9.46 7.77
C ILE A 263 1.26 10.79 7.78
N LYS A 264 2.53 10.74 7.43
CA LYS A 264 3.39 11.93 7.27
C LYS A 264 4.03 11.89 5.89
N GLY A 265 3.76 12.91 5.08
CA GLY A 265 4.30 13.01 3.72
C GLY A 265 3.28 12.68 2.64
N ASP A 266 3.78 12.29 1.49
CA ASP A 266 2.96 12.05 0.30
C ASP A 266 1.92 10.96 0.54
N ASN A 267 0.68 11.25 0.18
CA ASN A 267 -0.42 10.32 0.26
C ASN A 267 -1.37 10.53 -0.93
N PHE A 268 -2.15 9.50 -1.27
CA PHE A 268 -3.00 9.56 -2.45
C PHE A 268 -4.27 10.42 -2.27
N LEU A 269 -4.54 10.92 -1.06
CA LEU A 269 -5.61 11.88 -0.82
C LEU A 269 -5.23 13.30 -1.27
N GLU A 270 -3.91 13.60 -1.34
CA GLU A 270 -3.46 14.93 -1.75
C GLU A 270 -3.84 15.27 -3.19
N THR A 271 -4.30 16.48 -3.36
CA THR A 271 -4.51 17.12 -4.66
C THR A 271 -4.00 18.56 -4.60
N ALA A 272 -3.63 19.13 -5.73
CA ALA A 272 -3.05 20.48 -5.79
C ALA A 272 -3.92 21.57 -5.13
N HIS A 273 -5.24 21.37 -5.10
CA HIS A 273 -6.20 22.37 -4.61
C HIS A 273 -7.05 21.87 -3.44
N GLY A 274 -6.76 20.68 -2.90
CA GLY A 274 -7.65 19.98 -1.99
C GLY A 274 -8.90 19.46 -2.70
N PHE A 275 -9.72 18.67 -2.02
CA PHE A 275 -10.97 18.17 -2.56
C PHE A 275 -12.09 18.21 -1.53
N HIS A 276 -13.34 18.36 -2.01
CA HIS A 276 -14.51 18.37 -1.15
C HIS A 276 -14.72 17.04 -0.45
N LEU A 277 -15.00 17.11 0.83
CA LEU A 277 -15.56 16.02 1.61
C LEU A 277 -17.09 16.10 1.60
N MET A 278 -17.74 15.01 1.97
CA MET A 278 -19.18 14.87 1.88
C MET A 278 -19.93 15.69 2.94
N ASN A 279 -19.29 15.93 4.08
CA ASN A 279 -19.91 16.55 5.23
C ASN A 279 -20.05 18.06 5.08
N PRO A 280 -21.23 18.63 5.38
CA PRO A 280 -21.34 20.05 5.68
C PRO A 280 -20.64 20.35 7.02
N SER A 281 -20.18 21.58 7.20
CA SER A 281 -19.51 22.01 8.45
C SER A 281 -20.35 23.02 9.25
N GLY A 282 -21.65 23.13 8.95
CA GLY A 282 -22.55 24.10 9.54
C GLY A 282 -22.98 25.20 8.59
N PHE A 283 -23.45 26.34 9.10
CA PHE A 283 -23.91 27.44 8.31
C PHE A 283 -22.80 27.97 7.37
N ASP A 284 -23.09 28.06 6.07
CA ASP A 284 -22.21 28.63 5.04
C ASP A 284 -20.84 27.94 4.88
N SER A 285 -20.63 26.73 5.43
CA SER A 285 -19.34 26.05 5.35
C SER A 285 -19.46 24.55 5.05
N SER A 286 -18.38 23.99 4.49
CA SER A 286 -18.22 22.57 4.18
C SER A 286 -16.80 22.12 4.50
N TYR A 287 -16.64 20.82 4.71
CA TYR A 287 -15.32 20.23 4.88
C TYR A 287 -14.65 19.92 3.55
N TYR A 288 -13.33 20.01 3.56
CA TYR A 288 -12.45 19.60 2.47
C TYR A 288 -11.16 19.01 3.02
N TYR A 289 -10.48 18.21 2.21
CA TYR A 289 -9.18 17.66 2.55
C TYR A 289 -8.08 18.39 1.79
N LYS A 290 -7.05 18.86 2.49
CA LYS A 290 -5.91 19.56 1.90
C LYS A 290 -4.73 19.57 2.87
N ASP A 291 -3.52 19.53 2.32
CA ASP A 291 -2.25 19.62 3.09
C ASP A 291 -2.19 18.58 4.23
N GLY A 292 -2.62 17.33 3.95
CA GLY A 292 -2.56 16.22 4.90
C GLY A 292 -3.65 16.20 5.95
N MET A 293 -4.63 17.09 5.90
CA MET A 293 -5.64 17.22 6.96
C MET A 293 -7.03 17.60 6.45
N VAL A 294 -8.02 17.27 7.27
CA VAL A 294 -9.39 17.76 7.12
C VAL A 294 -9.46 19.21 7.56
N GLN A 295 -10.04 20.05 6.74
CA GLN A 295 -10.23 21.47 6.98
C GLN A 295 -11.68 21.86 6.68
N TYR A 296 -12.11 23.03 7.09
CA TYR A 296 -13.41 23.58 6.74
C TYR A 296 -13.28 25.00 6.16
N GLY A 297 -14.23 25.39 5.36
CA GLY A 297 -14.25 26.69 4.72
C GLY A 297 -15.61 26.99 4.10
N SER A 298 -15.75 28.17 3.50
CA SER A 298 -17.02 28.53 2.85
C SER A 298 -17.42 27.50 1.80
N TYR A 299 -18.67 27.07 1.82
CA TYR A 299 -19.21 26.14 0.83
C TYR A 299 -19.23 26.70 -0.60
N ASN A 300 -19.01 28.02 -0.76
CA ASN A 300 -18.82 28.69 -2.03
C ASN A 300 -17.37 28.65 -2.54
N ASN A 301 -16.44 28.12 -1.77
CA ASN A 301 -15.09 27.88 -2.26
C ASN A 301 -15.08 26.70 -3.23
N SER A 302 -14.27 26.84 -4.28
CA SER A 302 -14.12 25.78 -5.29
C SER A 302 -12.95 24.86 -4.91
N TYR A 303 -13.23 23.58 -4.79
CA TYR A 303 -12.25 22.52 -4.59
C TYR A 303 -12.42 21.42 -5.64
N SER A 304 -11.44 20.52 -5.69
CA SER A 304 -11.49 19.34 -6.56
C SER A 304 -12.65 18.44 -6.17
N ILE A 305 -13.17 17.70 -7.14
CA ILE A 305 -14.18 16.66 -6.91
C ILE A 305 -13.58 15.30 -7.29
N ARG A 306 -13.60 14.38 -6.34
CA ARG A 306 -13.15 12.98 -6.50
C ARG A 306 -14.30 12.05 -6.12
N PRO A 307 -14.99 11.47 -7.09
CA PRO A 307 -16.10 10.57 -6.83
C PRO A 307 -15.68 9.32 -6.06
N VAL A 308 -16.57 8.89 -5.17
CA VAL A 308 -16.53 7.63 -4.46
C VAL A 308 -17.77 6.83 -4.85
N ILE A 309 -17.56 5.58 -5.26
CA ILE A 309 -18.63 4.63 -5.55
C ILE A 309 -18.43 3.35 -4.76
N ASN A 310 -19.49 2.56 -4.63
CA ASN A 310 -19.39 1.20 -4.09
C ASN A 310 -19.59 0.20 -5.21
N ILE A 311 -18.78 -0.86 -5.19
CA ILE A 311 -18.85 -1.92 -6.18
C ILE A 311 -18.95 -3.29 -5.50
N LYS A 312 -19.63 -4.19 -6.17
CA LYS A 312 -19.63 -5.62 -5.84
C LYS A 312 -18.90 -6.35 -6.95
N VAL A 313 -17.88 -7.05 -6.57
CA VAL A 313 -17.07 -7.85 -7.47
C VAL A 313 -16.90 -9.25 -6.86
N ASP A 314 -17.02 -10.27 -7.68
CA ASP A 314 -16.91 -11.64 -7.21
C ASP A 314 -15.46 -12.12 -7.26
N GLU A 315 -14.67 -11.61 -8.19
CA GLU A 315 -13.27 -12.00 -8.39
C GLU A 315 -12.38 -10.79 -8.70
N LEU A 316 -11.20 -10.75 -8.10
CA LEU A 316 -10.18 -9.76 -8.41
C LEU A 316 -8.92 -10.44 -8.96
N SER A 317 -8.36 -9.91 -10.02
CA SER A 317 -7.04 -10.26 -10.55
C SER A 317 -6.11 -9.06 -10.48
N GLY A 318 -4.79 -9.27 -10.51
CA GLY A 318 -3.81 -8.20 -10.39
C GLY A 318 -3.15 -8.12 -9.00
N LEU A 319 -2.27 -7.15 -8.79
CA LEU A 319 -1.50 -6.95 -7.57
C LEU A 319 -1.95 -5.70 -6.77
N GLY A 320 -2.86 -4.91 -7.34
CA GLY A 320 -3.30 -3.64 -6.76
C GLY A 320 -2.28 -2.51 -6.88
N THR A 321 -1.17 -2.70 -7.57
CA THR A 321 -0.21 -1.62 -7.86
C THR A 321 -0.68 -0.77 -9.04
N PHE A 322 -0.07 0.38 -9.24
CA PHE A 322 -0.42 1.25 -10.38
C PHE A 322 -0.17 0.57 -11.73
N GLU A 323 0.94 -0.17 -11.84
CA GLU A 323 1.32 -0.89 -13.06
C GLU A 323 0.53 -2.19 -13.27
N ASN A 324 0.03 -2.78 -12.19
CA ASN A 324 -0.77 -4.01 -12.20
C ASN A 324 -1.95 -3.87 -11.24
N PRO A 325 -2.94 -3.01 -11.56
CA PRO A 325 -4.10 -2.76 -10.72
C PRO A 325 -4.98 -4.01 -10.61
N TYR A 326 -5.80 -4.06 -9.59
CA TYR A 326 -6.89 -5.04 -9.54
C TYR A 326 -7.83 -4.81 -10.72
N THR A 327 -8.29 -5.91 -11.29
CA THR A 327 -9.31 -5.98 -12.35
C THR A 327 -10.28 -7.10 -12.03
N PHE A 328 -11.46 -7.09 -12.63
CA PHE A 328 -12.48 -8.15 -12.54
C PHE A 328 -13.20 -8.28 -13.89
N GLU A 329 -13.82 -9.42 -14.11
CA GLU A 329 -14.64 -9.72 -15.30
C GLU A 329 -16.14 -9.48 -15.04
#